data_a5348cc7289911b7b4414870ca5d3aff
#
_entry.id   a5348cc7289911b7b4414870ca5d3aff
#
_cell.length_a   1.000
_cell.length_b   1.000
_cell.length_c   1.000
_cell.angle_alpha   90.00
_cell.angle_beta   90.00
_cell.angle_gamma   90.00
#
_symmetry.space_group_name_H-M   'P 1'
#
loop_
_entity.id
_entity.type
_entity.pdbx_description
1 polymer ?
#
loop_
_entity_poly.entity_id
_entity_poly.type
_entity_poly.pdbx_seq_one_letter_code
_entity_poly.pdbx_strand_id
1 'polypeptide(L)'
;MENSDTGGYSVTYSRSEMQFPVYVVALLAAAFLAAAFVTHYITWWVLGLVTAGIAYYNYPLLETKRPTLGANQYGVFIQGFGLIRWRAIDKIEMVEIAERANIVHELHITLNMLLSQALVIDWRKQPFWRSLMRLPWSMGVGNVIRVTIDPFNDDPGEIHRTLTRMWRFYRS
;
A
#
# COMPACT_ATOMS: atom_id res chain seq x y z
N MET A 1 0.42 3.91 22.87
CA MET A 1 1.81 3.78 23.30
C MET A 1 2.67 4.20 22.13
N GLU A 2 3.07 5.43 22.17
CA GLU A 2 3.76 6.19 21.13
C GLU A 2 5.21 5.69 21.02
N ASN A 3 5.55 5.07 19.90
CA ASN A 3 6.94 4.71 19.59
C ASN A 3 7.66 5.94 19.01
N SER A 4 8.03 6.85 19.89
CA SER A 4 8.76 8.10 19.57
C SER A 4 10.28 7.96 19.62
N ASP A 5 10.86 6.76 19.46
CA ASP A 5 12.30 6.56 19.70
C ASP A 5 13.20 6.42 18.47
N THR A 6 12.66 6.56 17.28
CA THR A 6 13.52 6.70 16.09
C THR A 6 12.93 7.80 15.22
N GLY A 7 13.41 9.02 15.29
CA GLY A 7 12.97 10.23 14.57
C GLY A 7 12.31 10.10 13.17
N GLY A 8 11.45 9.13 12.95
CA GLY A 8 10.76 8.77 11.73
C GLY A 8 9.25 8.71 11.92
N TYR A 9 8.52 9.15 10.90
CA TYR A 9 7.08 9.01 10.78
C TYR A 9 6.74 7.72 10.04
N SER A 10 5.77 6.93 10.51
CA SER A 10 5.34 5.72 9.84
C SER A 10 3.85 5.47 10.03
N VAL A 11 3.20 5.04 8.95
CA VAL A 11 1.77 4.74 8.87
C VAL A 11 1.58 3.29 8.48
N THR A 12 0.57 2.66 9.07
CA THR A 12 0.17 1.29 8.80
C THR A 12 -1.27 1.25 8.30
N TYR A 13 -1.70 0.11 7.74
CA TYR A 13 -3.09 -0.08 7.38
C TYR A 13 -4.01 -0.04 8.61
N SER A 14 -5.21 0.52 8.43
CA SER A 14 -6.28 0.49 9.44
C SER A 14 -6.71 -0.95 9.72
N ARG A 15 -6.63 -1.34 10.99
CA ARG A 15 -6.85 -2.73 11.42
C ARG A 15 -8.30 -3.17 11.28
N SER A 16 -9.25 -2.32 11.62
CA SER A 16 -10.66 -2.70 11.72
C SER A 16 -11.38 -2.74 10.37
N GLU A 17 -11.09 -1.80 9.48
CA GLU A 17 -11.85 -1.65 8.23
C GLU A 17 -11.36 -2.55 7.11
N MET A 18 -10.03 -2.82 7.06
CA MET A 18 -9.43 -3.55 5.95
C MET A 18 -9.31 -5.06 6.17
N GLN A 19 -9.23 -5.51 7.42
CA GLN A 19 -9.08 -6.94 7.73
C GLN A 19 -10.36 -7.73 7.55
N PHE A 20 -11.50 -7.19 7.98
CA PHE A 20 -12.78 -7.89 7.97
C PHE A 20 -13.17 -8.42 6.58
N PRO A 21 -13.15 -7.62 5.50
CA PRO A 21 -13.48 -8.10 4.16
C PRO A 21 -12.56 -9.25 3.69
N VAL A 22 -11.27 -9.19 4.02
CA VAL A 22 -10.30 -10.22 3.61
C VAL A 22 -10.58 -11.55 4.32
N TYR A 23 -10.89 -11.52 5.63
CA TYR A 23 -11.28 -12.73 6.37
C TYR A 23 -12.57 -13.34 5.86
N VAL A 24 -13.57 -12.52 5.50
CA VAL A 24 -14.83 -13.01 4.92
C VAL A 24 -14.57 -13.73 3.60
N VAL A 25 -13.77 -13.15 2.71
CA VAL A 25 -13.43 -13.77 1.42
C VAL A 25 -12.62 -15.06 1.63
N ALA A 26 -11.69 -15.11 2.58
CA ALA A 26 -10.92 -16.30 2.90
C ALA A 26 -11.83 -17.43 3.46
N LEU A 27 -12.80 -17.09 4.30
CA LEU A 27 -13.78 -18.04 4.83
C LEU A 27 -14.67 -18.61 3.73
N LEU A 28 -15.14 -17.75 2.80
CA LEU A 28 -15.91 -18.20 1.63
C LEU A 28 -15.10 -19.13 0.74
N ALA A 29 -13.81 -18.81 0.52
CA ALA A 29 -12.92 -19.70 -0.23
C ALA A 29 -12.82 -21.08 0.42
N ALA A 30 -12.63 -21.13 1.73
CA ALA A 30 -12.56 -22.38 2.49
C ALA A 30 -13.89 -23.18 2.39
N ALA A 31 -15.04 -22.50 2.49
CA ALA A 31 -16.36 -23.12 2.37
C ALA A 31 -16.58 -23.72 0.97
N PHE A 32 -16.23 -23.00 -0.10
CA PHE A 32 -16.35 -23.50 -1.47
C PHE A 32 -15.41 -24.67 -1.74
N LEU A 33 -14.19 -24.63 -1.25
CA LEU A 33 -13.25 -25.74 -1.37
C LEU A 33 -13.75 -26.98 -0.60
N ALA A 34 -14.29 -26.80 0.61
CA ALA A 34 -14.90 -27.90 1.37
C ALA A 34 -16.08 -28.50 0.62
N ALA A 35 -16.97 -27.67 0.05
CA ALA A 35 -18.07 -28.14 -0.78
C ALA A 35 -17.58 -28.92 -2.03
N ALA A 36 -16.49 -28.48 -2.64
CA ALA A 36 -15.86 -29.16 -3.78
C ALA A 36 -15.39 -30.57 -3.41
N PHE A 37 -14.76 -30.71 -2.24
CA PHE A 37 -14.34 -32.04 -1.75
C PHE A 37 -15.51 -32.99 -1.46
N VAL A 38 -16.61 -32.47 -0.93
CA VAL A 38 -17.79 -33.30 -0.59
C VAL A 38 -18.62 -33.65 -1.82
N THR A 39 -18.84 -32.70 -2.72
CA THR A 39 -19.75 -32.87 -3.85
C THR A 39 -19.08 -33.32 -5.13
N HIS A 40 -17.76 -33.20 -5.23
CA HIS A 40 -16.95 -33.46 -6.42
C HIS A 40 -17.33 -32.65 -7.69
N TYR A 41 -18.18 -31.61 -7.57
CA TYR A 41 -18.54 -30.77 -8.70
C TYR A 41 -17.44 -29.75 -9.00
N ILE A 42 -17.06 -29.66 -10.29
CA ILE A 42 -16.02 -28.75 -10.77
C ILE A 42 -16.36 -27.27 -10.48
N THR A 43 -17.62 -26.91 -10.46
CA THR A 43 -18.08 -25.53 -10.18
C THR A 43 -17.58 -25.03 -8.83
N TRP A 44 -17.61 -25.86 -7.79
CA TRP A 44 -17.15 -25.50 -6.45
C TRP A 44 -15.63 -25.31 -6.41
N TRP A 45 -14.88 -26.12 -7.18
CA TRP A 45 -13.44 -25.93 -7.32
C TRP A 45 -13.11 -24.58 -7.94
N VAL A 46 -13.79 -24.22 -9.04
CA VAL A 46 -13.58 -22.93 -9.71
C VAL A 46 -13.90 -21.78 -8.79
N LEU A 47 -15.05 -21.80 -8.10
CA LEU A 47 -15.42 -20.75 -7.15
C LEU A 47 -14.43 -20.65 -5.99
N GLY A 48 -13.99 -21.78 -5.43
CA GLY A 48 -13.01 -21.82 -4.35
C GLY A 48 -11.67 -21.25 -4.76
N LEU A 49 -11.15 -21.61 -5.94
CA LEU A 49 -9.88 -21.09 -6.44
C LEU A 49 -9.94 -19.59 -6.76
N VAL A 50 -11.04 -19.11 -7.36
CA VAL A 50 -11.23 -17.68 -7.66
C VAL A 50 -11.27 -16.86 -6.36
N THR A 51 -12.08 -17.30 -5.38
CA THR A 51 -12.17 -16.59 -4.09
C THR A 51 -10.87 -16.67 -3.29
N ALA A 52 -10.15 -17.79 -3.35
CA ALA A 52 -8.81 -17.92 -2.76
C ALA A 52 -7.80 -16.94 -3.42
N GLY A 53 -7.87 -16.80 -4.75
CA GLY A 53 -7.07 -15.83 -5.49
C GLY A 53 -7.34 -14.38 -5.07
N ILE A 54 -8.63 -14.03 -4.86
CA ILE A 54 -9.02 -12.71 -4.36
C ILE A 54 -8.50 -12.49 -2.93
N ALA A 55 -8.61 -13.49 -2.05
CA ALA A 55 -8.08 -13.41 -0.69
C ALA A 55 -6.56 -13.23 -0.70
N TYR A 56 -5.85 -13.97 -1.53
CA TYR A 56 -4.40 -13.86 -1.71
C TYR A 56 -3.99 -12.49 -2.25
N TYR A 57 -4.70 -11.94 -3.24
CA TYR A 57 -4.46 -10.60 -3.76
C TYR A 57 -4.54 -9.53 -2.67
N ASN A 58 -5.50 -9.66 -1.77
CA ASN A 58 -5.72 -8.70 -0.67
C ASN A 58 -4.94 -9.04 0.62
N TYR A 59 -4.13 -10.10 0.62
CA TYR A 59 -3.36 -10.52 1.80
C TYR A 59 -2.51 -9.41 2.45
N PRO A 60 -1.86 -8.47 1.69
CA PRO A 60 -1.07 -7.40 2.30
C PRO A 60 -1.87 -6.50 3.24
N LEU A 61 -3.19 -6.39 3.09
CA LEU A 61 -4.06 -5.61 3.99
C LEU A 61 -4.13 -6.22 5.41
N LEU A 62 -3.72 -7.47 5.58
CA LEU A 62 -3.62 -8.12 6.89
C LEU A 62 -2.30 -7.81 7.61
N GLU A 63 -1.28 -7.31 6.90
CA GLU A 63 0.04 -6.99 7.46
C GLU A 63 0.03 -5.63 8.20
N THR A 64 -0.87 -5.44 9.14
CA THR A 64 -1.03 -4.17 9.91
C THR A 64 0.12 -3.86 10.87
N LYS A 65 1.02 -4.80 11.10
CA LYS A 65 2.18 -4.61 12.00
C LYS A 65 3.40 -4.00 11.29
N ARG A 66 3.39 -3.96 9.96
CA ARG A 66 4.51 -3.42 9.18
C ARG A 66 4.16 -2.03 8.66
N PRO A 67 5.07 -1.07 8.78
CA PRO A 67 4.85 0.25 8.21
C PRO A 67 4.75 0.16 6.68
N THR A 68 3.66 0.67 6.14
CA THR A 68 3.37 0.65 4.71
C THR A 68 3.89 1.89 4.01
N LEU A 69 3.76 3.04 4.66
CA LEU A 69 4.26 4.32 4.20
C LEU A 69 4.93 5.01 5.38
N GLY A 70 6.00 5.74 5.14
CA GLY A 70 6.60 6.57 6.17
C GLY A 70 7.77 7.37 5.67
N ALA A 71 8.40 8.09 6.59
CA ALA A 71 9.48 9.00 6.29
C ALA A 71 10.49 9.02 7.44
N ASN A 72 11.75 9.14 7.08
CA ASN A 72 12.86 9.31 8.02
C ASN A 72 13.84 10.38 7.50
N GLN A 73 14.94 10.58 8.18
CA GLN A 73 15.97 11.54 7.76
C GLN A 73 16.56 11.29 6.36
N TYR A 74 16.48 10.08 5.84
CA TYR A 74 17.04 9.69 4.53
C TYR A 74 16.05 9.85 3.39
N GLY A 75 14.74 9.78 3.66
CA GLY A 75 13.73 9.84 2.62
C GLY A 75 12.36 9.32 3.03
N VAL A 76 11.50 9.17 2.01
CA VAL A 76 10.19 8.54 2.12
C VAL A 76 10.32 7.07 1.75
N PHE A 77 9.85 6.18 2.59
CA PHE A 77 9.77 4.76 2.27
C PHE A 77 8.32 4.35 1.97
N ILE A 78 8.17 3.48 0.99
CA ILE A 78 6.90 2.90 0.58
C ILE A 78 7.09 1.39 0.51
N GLN A 79 6.23 0.63 1.16
CA GLN A 79 6.30 -0.82 1.20
C GLN A 79 6.24 -1.41 -0.22
N GLY A 80 7.19 -2.28 -0.55
CA GLY A 80 7.28 -2.90 -1.86
C GLY A 80 7.78 -2.00 -2.99
N PHE A 81 8.08 -0.74 -2.70
CA PHE A 81 8.68 0.20 -3.65
C PHE A 81 10.15 0.49 -3.31
N GLY A 82 10.40 0.98 -2.12
CA GLY A 82 11.74 1.30 -1.64
C GLY A 82 11.80 2.58 -0.83
N LEU A 83 13.03 3.10 -0.65
CA LEU A 83 13.33 4.34 0.04
C LEU A 83 13.72 5.41 -1.00
N ILE A 84 12.92 6.46 -1.10
CA ILE A 84 13.07 7.59 -2.02
C ILE A 84 13.81 8.71 -1.29
N ARG A 85 14.91 9.21 -1.84
CA ARG A 85 15.66 10.34 -1.27
C ARG A 85 14.84 11.61 -1.30
N TRP A 86 14.91 12.44 -0.25
CA TRP A 86 14.25 13.76 -0.21
C TRP A 86 14.61 14.68 -1.38
N ARG A 87 15.88 14.69 -1.78
CA ARG A 87 16.37 15.50 -2.91
C ARG A 87 15.83 15.08 -4.26
N ALA A 88 15.34 13.84 -4.38
CA ALA A 88 14.75 13.33 -5.60
C ALA A 88 13.27 13.71 -5.75
N ILE A 89 12.66 14.22 -4.70
CA ILE A 89 11.25 14.61 -4.69
C ILE A 89 11.15 16.08 -5.09
N ASP A 90 10.42 16.32 -6.18
CA ASP A 90 10.09 17.66 -6.65
C ASP A 90 8.86 18.22 -5.92
N LYS A 91 7.81 17.39 -5.80
CA LYS A 91 6.52 17.80 -5.25
C LYS A 91 5.83 16.64 -4.56
N ILE A 92 5.09 16.95 -3.48
CA ILE A 92 4.18 16.03 -2.80
C ILE A 92 2.80 16.69 -2.79
N GLU A 93 1.82 16.04 -3.41
CA GLU A 93 0.44 16.53 -3.50
C GLU A 93 -0.54 15.48 -3.01
N MET A 94 -1.61 15.92 -2.39
CA MET A 94 -2.78 15.08 -2.13
C MET A 94 -3.81 15.39 -3.21
N VAL A 95 -4.26 14.35 -3.92
CA VAL A 95 -5.25 14.44 -5.00
C VAL A 95 -6.48 13.65 -4.59
N GLU A 96 -7.62 14.28 -4.68
CA GLU A 96 -8.92 13.65 -4.48
C GLU A 96 -9.44 13.11 -5.81
N ILE A 97 -9.70 11.82 -5.88
CA ILE A 97 -10.23 11.15 -7.06
C ILE A 97 -11.65 10.71 -6.75
N ALA A 98 -12.61 11.21 -7.52
CA ALA A 98 -13.98 10.74 -7.45
C ALA A 98 -14.09 9.38 -8.15
N GLU A 99 -14.20 8.31 -7.36
CA GLU A 99 -14.38 6.95 -7.87
C GLU A 99 -15.80 6.45 -7.56
N ARG A 100 -16.66 6.45 -8.59
CA ARG A 100 -18.08 6.04 -8.54
C ARG A 100 -18.90 6.76 -7.46
N ALA A 101 -18.92 6.24 -6.22
CA ALA A 101 -19.69 6.80 -5.10
C ALA A 101 -18.80 7.30 -3.94
N ASN A 102 -17.48 7.12 -4.04
CA ASN A 102 -16.54 7.47 -2.97
C ASN A 102 -15.48 8.44 -3.49
N ILE A 103 -14.99 9.29 -2.58
CA ILE A 103 -13.79 10.09 -2.80
C ILE A 103 -12.62 9.28 -2.30
N VAL A 104 -11.62 9.06 -3.15
CA VAL A 104 -10.39 8.35 -2.81
C VAL A 104 -9.25 9.37 -2.77
N HIS A 105 -8.48 9.36 -1.69
CA HIS A 105 -7.33 10.23 -1.53
C HIS A 105 -6.06 9.51 -1.98
N GLU A 106 -5.36 10.10 -2.93
CA GLU A 106 -4.06 9.63 -3.38
C GLU A 106 -2.97 10.64 -3.06
N LEU A 107 -1.86 10.15 -2.58
CA LEU A 107 -0.63 10.94 -2.43
C LEU A 107 0.20 10.80 -3.70
N HIS A 108 0.39 11.89 -4.41
CA HIS A 108 1.21 11.97 -5.61
C HIS A 108 2.58 12.51 -5.27
N ILE A 109 3.61 11.68 -5.42
CA ILE A 109 5.02 12.04 -5.21
C ILE A 109 5.67 12.16 -6.57
N THR A 110 5.95 13.39 -7.01
CA THR A 110 6.61 13.67 -8.28
C THR A 110 8.13 13.69 -8.07
N LEU A 111 8.86 12.98 -8.94
CA LEU A 111 10.32 12.92 -8.90
C LEU A 111 10.93 13.86 -9.94
N ASN A 112 12.01 14.55 -9.55
CA ASN A 112 12.80 15.44 -10.43
C ASN A 112 13.93 14.72 -11.17
N MET A 113 14.10 13.43 -10.95
CA MET A 113 15.14 12.62 -11.57
C MET A 113 14.63 11.22 -11.91
N LEU A 114 15.46 10.46 -12.62
CA LEU A 114 15.16 9.08 -12.97
C LEU A 114 15.01 8.23 -11.70
N LEU A 115 14.05 7.30 -11.72
CA LEU A 115 13.70 6.45 -10.58
C LEU A 115 14.91 5.65 -10.03
N SER A 116 15.80 5.19 -10.92
CA SER A 116 17.02 4.48 -10.53
C SER A 116 17.99 5.32 -9.69
N GLN A 117 17.96 6.63 -9.85
CA GLN A 117 18.79 7.58 -9.09
C GLN A 117 18.06 8.10 -7.84
N ALA A 118 16.73 8.13 -7.88
CA ALA A 118 15.89 8.58 -6.79
C ALA A 118 15.87 7.61 -5.61
N LEU A 119 16.00 6.30 -5.88
CA LEU A 119 15.93 5.27 -4.86
C LEU A 119 17.28 5.08 -4.14
N VAL A 120 17.24 5.09 -2.81
CA VAL A 120 18.36 4.65 -1.95
C VAL A 120 18.37 3.14 -1.87
N ILE A 121 17.19 2.55 -1.69
CA ILE A 121 16.96 1.10 -1.62
C ILE A 121 15.80 0.79 -2.54
N ASP A 122 16.00 -0.15 -3.45
CA ASP A 122 14.99 -0.61 -4.39
C ASP A 122 14.39 -1.94 -3.91
N TRP A 123 13.14 -1.91 -3.47
CA TRP A 123 12.39 -3.08 -3.03
C TRP A 123 11.44 -3.63 -4.10
N ARG A 124 11.45 -3.08 -5.32
CA ARG A 124 10.59 -3.53 -6.42
C ARG A 124 10.98 -4.91 -6.96
N LYS A 125 12.24 -5.31 -6.75
CA LYS A 125 12.72 -6.67 -7.07
C LYS A 125 12.18 -7.65 -6.03
N GLN A 126 10.90 -7.97 -6.16
CA GLN A 126 10.24 -8.94 -5.30
C GLN A 126 10.08 -10.29 -6.01
N PRO A 127 9.95 -11.40 -5.26
CA PRO A 127 9.54 -12.67 -5.84
C PRO A 127 8.21 -12.51 -6.58
N PHE A 128 8.03 -13.26 -7.69
CA PHE A 128 6.87 -13.08 -8.56
C PHE A 128 5.53 -13.21 -7.84
N TRP A 129 5.44 -14.07 -6.82
CA TRP A 129 4.21 -14.24 -6.03
C TRP A 129 3.81 -12.98 -5.25
N ARG A 130 4.76 -12.15 -4.83
CA ARG A 130 4.46 -10.86 -4.21
C ARG A 130 3.98 -9.82 -5.21
N SER A 131 4.40 -9.90 -6.46
CA SER A 131 3.93 -9.01 -7.53
C SER A 131 2.45 -9.24 -7.88
N LEU A 132 1.90 -10.41 -7.53
CA LEU A 132 0.46 -10.73 -7.69
C LEU A 132 -0.40 -10.17 -6.55
N MET A 133 0.19 -9.65 -5.48
CA MET A 133 -0.53 -9.06 -4.37
C MET A 133 -0.80 -7.57 -4.62
N ARG A 134 -1.81 -7.04 -3.95
CA ARG A 134 -2.14 -5.62 -3.99
C ARG A 134 -0.97 -4.79 -3.44
N LEU A 135 -0.49 -3.86 -4.25
CA LEU A 135 0.53 -2.89 -3.83
C LEU A 135 -0.16 -1.58 -3.39
N PRO A 136 0.37 -0.90 -2.37
CA PRO A 136 -0.17 0.39 -1.91
C PRO A 136 0.15 1.53 -2.88
N TRP A 137 0.94 1.27 -3.92
CA TRP A 137 1.43 2.28 -4.86
C TRP A 137 1.23 1.85 -6.32
N SER A 138 1.18 2.84 -7.18
CA SER A 138 1.20 2.69 -8.63
C SER A 138 2.11 3.75 -9.27
N MET A 139 2.57 3.49 -10.50
CA MET A 139 3.32 4.48 -11.28
C MET A 139 2.39 5.24 -12.20
N GLY A 140 2.42 6.56 -12.08
CA GLY A 140 1.75 7.47 -13.01
C GLY A 140 2.65 7.92 -14.16
N VAL A 141 2.10 8.75 -15.03
CA VAL A 141 2.84 9.39 -16.12
C VAL A 141 3.78 10.46 -15.54
N GLY A 142 4.98 10.62 -16.10
CA GLY A 142 5.90 11.69 -15.71
C GLY A 142 6.64 11.47 -14.38
N ASN A 143 7.07 10.24 -14.09
CA ASN A 143 7.78 9.90 -12.85
C ASN A 143 6.98 10.21 -11.56
N VAL A 144 5.65 10.11 -11.62
CA VAL A 144 4.77 10.28 -10.47
C VAL A 144 4.51 8.93 -9.81
N ILE A 145 4.77 8.86 -8.52
CA ILE A 145 4.42 7.71 -7.69
C ILE A 145 3.10 8.05 -7.00
N ARG A 146 2.09 7.23 -7.20
CA ARG A 146 0.76 7.38 -6.59
C ARG A 146 0.63 6.38 -5.46
N VAL A 147 0.22 6.85 -4.30
CA VAL A 147 -0.02 6.02 -3.12
C VAL A 147 -1.43 6.29 -2.63
N THR A 148 -2.28 5.27 -2.59
CA THR A 148 -3.63 5.38 -2.02
C THR A 148 -3.51 5.41 -0.50
N ILE A 149 -4.02 6.48 0.13
CA ILE A 149 -3.81 6.75 1.57
C ILE A 149 -5.04 6.51 2.44
N ASP A 150 -6.25 6.39 1.87
CA ASP A 150 -7.47 6.09 2.65
C ASP A 150 -7.40 4.80 3.48
N PRO A 151 -6.73 3.72 3.04
CA PRO A 151 -6.66 2.49 3.83
C PRO A 151 -5.78 2.60 5.07
N PHE A 152 -5.10 3.72 5.29
CA PHE A 152 -4.19 3.90 6.41
C PHE A 152 -4.91 4.30 7.70
N ASN A 153 -4.23 4.11 8.82
CA ASN A 153 -4.80 4.39 10.14
C ASN A 153 -4.87 5.89 10.47
N ASP A 154 -4.02 6.70 9.83
CA ASP A 154 -3.93 8.13 10.05
C ASP A 154 -4.79 8.90 9.03
N ASP A 155 -5.25 10.09 9.40
CA ASP A 155 -6.01 10.97 8.52
C ASP A 155 -5.19 11.36 7.26
N PRO A 156 -5.76 11.28 6.04
CA PRO A 156 -5.08 11.64 4.80
C PRO A 156 -4.42 13.03 4.83
N GLY A 157 -5.10 14.02 5.42
CA GLY A 157 -4.58 15.37 5.57
C GLY A 157 -3.38 15.45 6.51
N GLU A 158 -3.35 14.66 7.58
CA GLU A 158 -2.20 14.57 8.49
C GLU A 158 -0.99 13.90 7.83
N ILE A 159 -1.22 12.82 7.09
CA ILE A 159 -0.18 12.14 6.33
C ILE A 159 0.49 13.12 5.35
N HIS A 160 -0.31 13.81 4.54
CA HIS A 160 0.20 14.80 3.58
C HIS A 160 0.95 15.94 4.25
N ARG A 161 0.39 16.51 5.33
CA ARG A 161 1.00 17.62 6.08
C ARG A 161 2.34 17.22 6.68
N THR A 162 2.42 16.02 7.28
CA THR A 162 3.62 15.52 7.93
C THR A 162 4.73 15.24 6.92
N LEU A 163 4.41 14.53 5.82
CA LEU A 163 5.37 14.25 4.76
C LEU A 163 5.88 15.54 4.08
N THR A 164 5.01 16.51 3.83
CA THR A 164 5.38 17.80 3.24
C THR A 164 6.28 18.61 4.18
N ARG A 165 6.02 18.58 5.50
CA ARG A 165 6.87 19.24 6.50
C ARG A 165 8.26 18.61 6.53
N MET A 166 8.35 17.27 6.55
CA MET A 166 9.62 16.54 6.54
C MET A 166 10.39 16.81 5.23
N TRP A 167 9.71 16.77 4.09
CA TRP A 167 10.30 17.08 2.79
C TRP A 167 10.92 18.49 2.75
N ARG A 168 10.20 19.51 3.22
CA ARG A 168 10.74 20.89 3.30
C ARG A 168 11.96 20.99 4.20
N PHE A 169 11.98 20.24 5.29
CA PHE A 169 13.09 20.24 6.26
C PHE A 169 14.33 19.51 5.73
N TYR A 170 14.17 18.34 5.10
CA TYR A 170 15.29 17.50 4.68
C TYR A 170 15.70 17.67 3.21
N ARG A 171 15.00 18.45 2.42
CA ARG A 171 15.34 18.74 1.02
C ARG A 171 16.58 19.62 0.88
N SER A 172 16.91 20.42 1.89
CA SER A 172 18.03 21.38 1.89
C SER A 172 19.42 20.74 1.79
#